data_4ea60ae919eac91585ce00420c501af8
#
_entry.id   4ea60ae919eac91585ce00420c501af8
#
_cell.length_a   1.000
_cell.length_b   1.000
_cell.length_c   1.000
_cell.angle_alpha   90.00
_cell.angle_beta   90.00
_cell.angle_gamma   90.00
#
_symmetry.space_group_name_H-M   'P 1'
#
loop_
_entity.id
_entity.type
_entity.pdbx_description
1 polymer ?
#
loop_
_entity_poly.entity_id
_entity_poly.type
_entity_poly.pdbx_seq_one_letter_code
_entity_poly.pdbx_strand_id
1 'polypeptide(L)'
;VVARAKQHEYPHYSHYRGMSAWQEAITWIKAPFLKARGYLPDKMLEKKLHHELNNQFFLVSLQVYNDSQITFHSDYLDIIDFIEEVIVSFCQYADSKVHLVFKHHPLDRAHRQYGVLIEQLAKNHGIQHRVHYGCDMHLPTLIKDSLGMITINSTTGLQSIYHRKPTKTMGRAIYNLEKLTDQQPLDAFWQQPTAPDHRFYQQFREYLIEQTQLNGSFYGKSPWKDHYLADNLK
;
A
#
# COMPACT_ATOMS: atom_id res chain seq x y z
N VAL A 1 -0.62 -27.16 -2.94
CA VAL A 1 -0.62 -28.62 -3.11
C VAL A 1 -1.71 -29.05 -4.09
N VAL A 2 -2.97 -28.65 -3.90
CA VAL A 2 -4.11 -29.06 -4.77
C VAL A 2 -3.94 -28.56 -6.21
N ALA A 3 -3.55 -27.29 -6.42
CA ALA A 3 -3.36 -26.71 -7.75
C ALA A 3 -2.26 -27.44 -8.56
N ARG A 4 -1.22 -27.94 -7.89
CA ARG A 4 -0.15 -28.68 -8.55
C ARG A 4 -0.54 -30.13 -8.90
N ALA A 5 -1.33 -30.77 -8.02
CA ALA A 5 -1.87 -32.11 -8.31
C ALA A 5 -2.81 -32.10 -9.52
N LYS A 6 -3.45 -30.97 -9.80
CA LYS A 6 -4.37 -30.78 -10.92
C LYS A 6 -3.76 -30.00 -12.12
N GLN A 7 -2.45 -29.79 -12.14
CA GLN A 7 -1.79 -29.02 -13.20
C GLN A 7 -2.00 -29.63 -14.60
N HIS A 8 -2.15 -30.95 -14.68
CA HIS A 8 -2.46 -31.65 -15.94
C HIS A 8 -3.85 -31.31 -16.52
N GLU A 9 -4.80 -30.90 -15.64
CA GLU A 9 -6.12 -30.42 -16.07
C GLU A 9 -6.06 -28.97 -16.64
N TYR A 10 -4.97 -28.24 -16.35
CA TYR A 10 -4.77 -26.84 -16.75
C TYR A 10 -3.38 -26.64 -17.39
N PRO A 11 -3.11 -27.19 -18.58
CA PRO A 11 -1.77 -27.20 -19.18
C PRO A 11 -1.20 -25.80 -19.49
N HIS A 12 -2.06 -24.79 -19.65
CA HIS A 12 -1.68 -23.41 -19.93
C HIS A 12 -1.57 -22.54 -18.67
N TYR A 13 -1.85 -23.09 -17.48
CA TYR A 13 -1.73 -22.34 -16.24
C TYR A 13 -0.26 -22.17 -15.85
N SER A 14 0.20 -20.94 -15.79
CA SER A 14 1.47 -20.57 -15.18
C SER A 14 1.23 -19.84 -13.87
N HIS A 15 2.01 -20.17 -12.83
CA HIS A 15 1.87 -19.52 -11.54
C HIS A 15 2.31 -18.06 -11.65
N TYR A 16 1.43 -17.12 -11.33
CA TYR A 16 1.64 -15.67 -11.50
C TYR A 16 2.87 -15.10 -10.77
N ARG A 17 3.38 -15.77 -9.75
CA ARG A 17 4.59 -15.38 -9.02
C ARG A 17 5.89 -15.95 -9.62
N GLY A 18 5.82 -16.80 -10.62
CA GLY A 18 7.01 -17.47 -11.19
C GLY A 18 7.80 -18.33 -10.20
N MET A 19 7.25 -18.61 -9.01
CA MET A 19 7.92 -19.35 -7.93
C MET A 19 7.61 -20.84 -8.00
N SER A 20 8.61 -21.67 -7.66
CA SER A 20 8.38 -23.11 -7.45
C SER A 20 7.58 -23.34 -6.16
N ALA A 21 6.87 -24.47 -6.06
CA ALA A 21 6.11 -24.82 -4.85
C ALA A 21 7.02 -24.97 -3.61
N TRP A 22 8.29 -25.32 -3.77
CA TRP A 22 9.27 -25.34 -2.68
C TRP A 22 9.61 -23.94 -2.16
N GLN A 23 9.86 -23.01 -3.07
CA GLN A 23 10.08 -21.60 -2.71
C GLN A 23 8.88 -21.02 -1.98
N GLU A 24 7.68 -21.33 -2.47
CA GLU A 24 6.45 -20.90 -1.83
C GLU A 24 6.28 -21.52 -0.43
N ALA A 25 6.53 -22.83 -0.27
CA ALA A 25 6.50 -23.49 1.03
C ALA A 25 7.50 -22.86 2.03
N ILE A 26 8.71 -22.54 1.58
CA ILE A 26 9.71 -21.86 2.42
C ILE A 26 9.21 -20.47 2.86
N THR A 27 8.56 -19.71 1.98
CA THR A 27 8.00 -18.40 2.36
C THR A 27 6.87 -18.53 3.38
N TRP A 28 6.01 -19.54 3.24
CA TRP A 28 4.97 -19.85 4.23
C TRP A 28 5.52 -20.19 5.61
N ILE A 29 6.65 -20.92 5.67
CA ILE A 29 7.32 -21.26 6.93
C ILE A 29 8.02 -20.04 7.52
N LYS A 30 8.66 -19.20 6.70
CA LYS A 30 9.38 -18.00 7.16
C LYS A 30 8.43 -16.89 7.65
N ALA A 31 7.26 -16.74 7.05
CA ALA A 31 6.34 -15.64 7.33
C ALA A 31 5.94 -15.52 8.82
N PRO A 32 5.54 -16.58 9.55
CA PRO A 32 5.21 -16.49 10.97
C PRO A 32 6.42 -16.15 11.86
N PHE A 33 7.62 -16.62 11.54
CA PHE A 33 8.83 -16.25 12.28
C PHE A 33 9.16 -14.77 12.12
N LEU A 34 9.10 -14.27 10.90
CA LEU A 34 9.31 -12.85 10.61
C LEU A 34 8.23 -11.99 11.27
N LYS A 35 6.97 -12.47 11.29
CA LYS A 35 5.88 -11.81 12.00
C LYS A 35 6.15 -11.75 13.50
N ALA A 36 6.49 -12.88 14.12
CA ALA A 36 6.76 -12.94 15.56
C ALA A 36 7.93 -12.02 15.95
N ARG A 37 9.01 -12.02 15.15
CA ARG A 37 10.18 -11.17 15.38
C ARG A 37 9.87 -9.68 15.21
N GLY A 38 9.08 -9.30 14.21
CA GLY A 38 8.75 -7.91 13.92
C GLY A 38 7.61 -7.35 14.76
N TYR A 39 6.78 -8.19 15.37
CA TYR A 39 5.53 -7.76 16.00
C TYR A 39 5.71 -6.74 17.13
N LEU A 40 6.59 -7.01 18.09
CA LEU A 40 6.83 -6.10 19.21
C LEU A 40 7.46 -4.77 18.77
N PRO A 41 8.54 -4.75 17.96
CA PRO A 41 9.07 -3.51 17.38
C PRO A 41 8.01 -2.69 16.63
N ASP A 42 7.20 -3.34 15.79
CA ASP A 42 6.15 -2.67 15.04
C ASP A 42 5.08 -2.05 15.95
N LYS A 43 4.69 -2.76 17.03
CA LYS A 43 3.73 -2.24 18.01
C LYS A 43 4.30 -1.11 18.86
N MET A 44 5.57 -1.14 19.18
CA MET A 44 6.26 -0.03 19.86
C MET A 44 6.33 1.19 18.95
N LEU A 45 6.67 0.99 17.68
CA LEU A 45 6.67 2.05 16.69
C LEU A 45 5.26 2.64 16.50
N GLU A 46 4.24 1.79 16.32
CA GLU A 46 2.84 2.23 16.20
C GLU A 46 2.41 3.09 17.39
N LYS A 47 2.74 2.65 18.62
CA LYS A 47 2.45 3.42 19.83
C LYS A 47 3.18 4.77 19.85
N LYS A 48 4.46 4.80 19.48
CA LYS A 48 5.24 6.04 19.35
C LYS A 48 4.61 7.00 18.33
N LEU A 49 4.23 6.50 17.15
CA LEU A 49 3.60 7.30 16.10
C LEU A 49 2.27 7.88 16.57
N HIS A 50 1.47 7.10 17.30
CA HIS A 50 0.16 7.55 17.79
C HIS A 50 0.26 8.58 18.93
N HIS A 51 1.17 8.40 19.86
CA HIS A 51 1.23 9.23 21.09
C HIS A 51 2.24 10.37 21.01
N GLU A 52 3.40 10.15 20.40
CA GLU A 52 4.50 11.11 20.41
C GLU A 52 4.61 11.89 19.09
N LEU A 53 4.30 11.23 17.96
CA LEU A 53 4.47 11.78 16.62
C LEU A 53 3.14 11.99 15.88
N ASN A 54 2.04 12.04 16.59
CA ASN A 54 0.73 12.27 15.99
C ASN A 54 0.70 13.58 15.20
N ASN A 55 0.26 13.53 13.93
CA ASN A 55 0.30 14.63 12.97
C ASN A 55 1.71 15.25 12.78
N GLN A 56 2.76 14.42 12.89
CA GLN A 56 4.14 14.83 12.66
C GLN A 56 4.86 13.90 11.67
N PHE A 57 4.14 13.05 10.94
CA PHE A 57 4.75 12.16 9.95
C PHE A 57 3.92 12.03 8.68
N PHE A 58 4.61 11.74 7.58
CA PHE A 58 4.01 11.25 6.35
C PHE A 58 4.09 9.73 6.28
N LEU A 59 3.04 9.10 5.78
CA LEU A 59 2.92 7.66 5.63
C LEU A 59 3.17 7.23 4.19
N VAL A 60 4.11 6.34 3.97
CA VAL A 60 4.35 5.69 2.66
C VAL A 60 3.83 4.26 2.71
N SER A 61 2.82 3.96 1.92
CA SER A 61 2.25 2.61 1.82
C SER A 61 2.91 1.84 0.68
N LEU A 62 3.74 0.85 1.03
CA LEU A 62 4.37 -0.04 0.05
C LEU A 62 3.38 -1.11 -0.43
N GLN A 63 3.45 -1.43 -1.71
CA GLN A 63 2.70 -2.50 -2.37
C GLN A 63 3.50 -3.80 -2.38
N VAL A 64 2.88 -4.88 -2.81
CA VAL A 64 3.57 -6.17 -2.98
C VAL A 64 4.54 -6.05 -4.18
N TYR A 65 5.73 -6.62 -4.06
CA TYR A 65 6.82 -6.46 -5.04
C TYR A 65 6.46 -6.86 -6.48
N ASN A 66 5.52 -7.77 -6.66
CA ASN A 66 5.04 -8.26 -7.95
C ASN A 66 3.61 -7.80 -8.28
N ASP A 67 3.19 -6.66 -7.75
CA ASP A 67 1.89 -6.09 -8.05
C ASP A 67 1.86 -5.61 -9.52
N SER A 68 0.97 -6.19 -10.30
CA SER A 68 0.78 -5.82 -11.71
C SER A 68 0.38 -4.36 -11.89
N GLN A 69 -0.24 -3.75 -10.88
CA GLN A 69 -0.57 -2.34 -10.91
C GLN A 69 0.67 -1.45 -10.97
N ILE A 70 1.77 -1.86 -10.36
CA ILE A 70 3.04 -1.15 -10.46
C ILE A 70 3.57 -1.25 -11.90
N THR A 71 3.67 -2.48 -12.43
CA THR A 71 4.25 -2.75 -13.75
C THR A 71 3.50 -2.07 -14.90
N PHE A 72 2.16 -2.06 -14.86
CA PHE A 72 1.34 -1.55 -15.96
C PHE A 72 0.84 -0.12 -15.76
N HIS A 73 0.78 0.34 -14.51
CA HIS A 73 0.17 1.61 -14.16
C HIS A 73 1.09 2.53 -13.36
N SER A 74 2.41 2.36 -13.48
CA SER A 74 3.41 3.33 -13.03
C SER A 74 4.62 3.35 -13.96
N ASP A 75 5.53 4.26 -13.73
CA ASP A 75 6.79 4.36 -14.44
C ASP A 75 7.95 3.71 -13.64
N TYR A 76 7.64 3.13 -12.49
CA TYR A 76 8.60 2.39 -11.67
C TYR A 76 8.78 0.96 -12.18
N LEU A 77 10.04 0.55 -12.27
CA LEU A 77 10.41 -0.84 -12.59
C LEU A 77 10.40 -1.72 -11.33
N ASP A 78 10.76 -1.15 -10.19
CA ASP A 78 10.77 -1.82 -8.88
C ASP A 78 10.29 -0.82 -7.79
N ILE A 79 9.82 -1.36 -6.67
CA ILE A 79 9.49 -0.58 -5.47
C ILE A 79 10.73 0.13 -4.89
N ILE A 80 11.92 -0.37 -5.17
CA ILE A 80 13.18 0.23 -4.75
C ILE A 80 13.32 1.64 -5.32
N ASP A 81 13.07 1.83 -6.62
CA ASP A 81 13.14 3.14 -7.27
C ASP A 81 12.19 4.14 -6.62
N PHE A 82 10.97 3.70 -6.29
CA PHE A 82 10.00 4.50 -5.56
C PHE A 82 10.47 4.88 -4.14
N ILE A 83 11.07 3.94 -3.40
CA ILE A 83 11.60 4.20 -2.06
C ILE A 83 12.74 5.23 -2.12
N GLU A 84 13.64 5.10 -3.08
CA GLU A 84 14.76 6.02 -3.28
C GLU A 84 14.27 7.43 -3.61
N GLU A 85 13.36 7.58 -4.56
CA GLU A 85 12.78 8.87 -4.93
C GLU A 85 12.10 9.55 -3.72
N VAL A 86 11.29 8.79 -2.98
CA VAL A 86 10.60 9.31 -1.79
C VAL A 86 11.58 9.77 -0.71
N ILE A 87 12.64 9.02 -0.43
CA ILE A 87 13.64 9.37 0.59
C ILE A 87 14.43 10.61 0.16
N VAL A 88 14.84 10.68 -1.10
CA VAL A 88 15.61 11.82 -1.63
C VAL A 88 14.78 13.10 -1.57
N SER A 89 13.56 13.07 -2.09
CA SER A 89 12.65 14.22 -2.05
C SER A 89 12.33 14.63 -0.61
N PHE A 90 12.03 13.67 0.28
CA PHE A 90 11.78 13.95 1.68
C PHE A 90 12.97 14.63 2.38
N CYS A 91 14.19 14.15 2.13
CA CYS A 91 15.40 14.73 2.70
C CYS A 91 15.60 16.19 2.30
N GLN A 92 15.31 16.50 1.05
CA GLN A 92 15.57 17.83 0.47
C GLN A 92 14.50 18.87 0.80
N TYR A 93 13.22 18.45 0.88
CA TYR A 93 12.11 19.40 0.88
C TYR A 93 11.20 19.33 2.13
N ALA A 94 11.23 18.24 2.91
CA ALA A 94 10.40 18.16 4.10
C ALA A 94 11.01 18.92 5.28
N ASP A 95 10.15 19.52 6.12
CA ASP A 95 10.57 20.16 7.38
C ASP A 95 11.37 19.17 8.24
N SER A 96 12.41 19.68 8.90
CA SER A 96 13.32 18.88 9.72
C SER A 96 12.66 18.18 10.91
N LYS A 97 11.50 18.66 11.35
CA LYS A 97 10.73 18.11 12.48
C LYS A 97 9.79 17.01 12.07
N VAL A 98 9.55 16.83 10.77
CA VAL A 98 8.61 15.85 10.25
C VAL A 98 9.30 14.49 10.05
N HIS A 99 8.58 13.42 10.32
CA HIS A 99 9.03 12.03 10.16
C HIS A 99 8.46 11.39 8.90
N LEU A 100 9.14 10.37 8.39
CA LEU A 100 8.71 9.53 7.27
C LEU A 100 8.53 8.10 7.75
N VAL A 101 7.38 7.50 7.46
CA VAL A 101 7.03 6.15 7.92
C VAL A 101 6.71 5.28 6.73
N PHE A 102 7.53 4.28 6.47
CA PHE A 102 7.26 3.25 5.47
C PHE A 102 6.48 2.11 6.09
N LYS A 103 5.27 1.88 5.59
CA LYS A 103 4.46 0.73 5.96
C LYS A 103 4.61 -0.37 4.92
N HIS A 104 5.26 -1.45 5.32
CA HIS A 104 5.44 -2.64 4.49
C HIS A 104 4.13 -3.42 4.33
N HIS A 105 3.94 -4.04 3.16
CA HIS A 105 2.76 -4.85 2.91
C HIS A 105 2.90 -6.22 3.61
N PRO A 106 1.94 -6.66 4.44
CA PRO A 106 2.06 -7.90 5.20
C PRO A 106 2.26 -9.16 4.35
N LEU A 107 1.69 -9.21 3.14
CA LEU A 107 1.84 -10.34 2.21
C LEU A 107 3.24 -10.41 1.58
N ASP A 108 4.02 -9.33 1.66
CA ASP A 108 5.36 -9.28 1.08
C ASP A 108 6.47 -9.62 2.08
N ARG A 109 6.12 -9.74 3.37
CA ARG A 109 7.04 -9.94 4.50
C ARG A 109 8.09 -11.04 4.28
N ALA A 110 7.72 -12.16 3.68
CA ALA A 110 8.62 -13.28 3.47
C ALA A 110 9.24 -13.31 2.06
N HIS A 111 8.84 -12.39 1.18
CA HIS A 111 9.31 -12.29 -0.20
C HIS A 111 10.40 -11.22 -0.36
N ARG A 112 10.11 -10.01 0.07
CA ARG A 112 11.03 -8.86 0.00
C ARG A 112 11.12 -8.17 1.36
N GLN A 113 12.26 -7.62 1.66
CA GLN A 113 12.54 -6.87 2.89
C GLN A 113 13.24 -5.58 2.51
N TYR A 114 12.60 -4.44 2.79
CA TYR A 114 13.14 -3.13 2.43
C TYR A 114 13.78 -2.40 3.61
N GLY A 115 13.66 -2.94 4.84
CA GLY A 115 14.12 -2.26 6.06
C GLY A 115 15.59 -1.87 6.03
N VAL A 116 16.48 -2.79 5.62
CA VAL A 116 17.92 -2.53 5.53
C VAL A 116 18.23 -1.46 4.47
N LEU A 117 17.58 -1.53 3.31
CA LEU A 117 17.72 -0.53 2.24
C LEU A 117 17.29 0.86 2.73
N ILE A 118 16.10 0.95 3.34
CA ILE A 118 15.55 2.21 3.84
C ILE A 118 16.47 2.80 4.92
N GLU A 119 16.97 1.98 5.84
CA GLU A 119 17.91 2.41 6.88
C GLU A 119 19.20 2.95 6.28
N GLN A 120 19.77 2.23 5.28
CA GLN A 120 20.99 2.64 4.62
C GLN A 120 20.81 3.95 3.83
N LEU A 121 19.74 4.09 3.08
CA LEU A 121 19.40 5.32 2.37
C LEU A 121 19.21 6.49 3.34
N ALA A 122 18.44 6.29 4.40
CA ALA A 122 18.23 7.31 5.43
C ALA A 122 19.56 7.72 6.10
N LYS A 123 20.46 6.76 6.35
CA LYS A 123 21.80 7.05 6.90
C LYS A 123 22.67 7.83 5.93
N ASN A 124 22.68 7.47 4.66
CA ASN A 124 23.44 8.17 3.63
C ASN A 124 23.03 9.64 3.49
N HIS A 125 21.75 9.94 3.75
CA HIS A 125 21.21 11.29 3.75
C HIS A 125 21.17 11.98 5.13
N GLY A 126 21.68 11.34 6.19
CA GLY A 126 21.73 11.91 7.55
C GLY A 126 20.38 12.05 8.25
N ILE A 127 19.34 11.36 7.77
CA ILE A 127 17.96 11.46 8.26
C ILE A 127 17.44 10.20 8.96
N GLN A 128 18.33 9.27 9.33
CA GLN A 128 17.95 7.98 9.94
C GLN A 128 17.13 8.12 11.25
N HIS A 129 17.27 9.24 11.95
CA HIS A 129 16.54 9.52 13.19
C HIS A 129 15.06 9.82 12.98
N ARG A 130 14.64 10.16 11.75
CA ARG A 130 13.27 10.53 11.40
C ARG A 130 12.64 9.66 10.30
N VAL A 131 13.30 8.59 9.88
CA VAL A 131 12.76 7.60 8.94
C VAL A 131 12.47 6.30 9.69
N HIS A 132 11.27 5.79 9.54
CA HIS A 132 10.80 4.60 10.24
C HIS A 132 10.25 3.57 9.25
N TYR A 133 10.39 2.30 9.58
CA TYR A 133 9.86 1.20 8.77
C TYR A 133 9.21 0.15 9.68
N GLY A 134 8.04 -0.34 9.28
CA GLY A 134 7.33 -1.41 9.99
C GLY A 134 6.27 -2.08 9.11
N CYS A 135 5.84 -3.27 9.53
CA CYS A 135 4.91 -4.11 8.77
C CYS A 135 3.58 -4.30 9.51
N ASP A 136 3.60 -4.75 10.76
CA ASP A 136 2.41 -5.16 11.51
C ASP A 136 1.74 -4.01 12.29
N MET A 137 1.69 -2.84 11.69
CA MET A 137 1.02 -1.65 12.22
C MET A 137 -0.41 -1.52 11.66
N HIS A 138 -1.32 -0.98 12.45
CA HIS A 138 -2.71 -0.80 12.04
C HIS A 138 -2.86 0.39 11.09
N LEU A 139 -3.05 0.10 9.80
CA LEU A 139 -3.06 1.10 8.73
C LEU A 139 -4.08 2.24 8.94
N PRO A 140 -5.36 1.99 9.31
CA PRO A 140 -6.30 3.09 9.52
C PRO A 140 -5.89 4.08 10.61
N THR A 141 -5.24 3.61 11.69
CA THR A 141 -4.69 4.48 12.74
C THR A 141 -3.55 5.33 12.18
N LEU A 142 -2.58 4.71 11.48
CA LEU A 142 -1.48 5.45 10.86
C LEU A 142 -1.96 6.51 9.87
N ILE A 143 -2.96 6.20 9.06
CA ILE A 143 -3.55 7.18 8.14
C ILE A 143 -4.13 8.37 8.92
N LYS A 144 -4.93 8.11 9.95
CA LYS A 144 -5.56 9.17 10.76
C LYS A 144 -4.54 10.06 11.46
N ASP A 145 -3.44 9.49 11.90
CA ASP A 145 -2.39 10.18 12.65
C ASP A 145 -1.34 10.84 11.76
N SER A 146 -1.34 10.56 10.45
CA SER A 146 -0.38 11.13 9.51
C SER A 146 -0.75 12.55 9.05
N LEU A 147 0.22 13.28 8.55
CA LEU A 147 0.02 14.55 7.80
C LEU A 147 -0.54 14.30 6.40
N GLY A 148 -0.20 13.17 5.81
CA GLY A 148 -0.62 12.75 4.49
C GLY A 148 -0.02 11.38 4.15
N MET A 149 -0.45 10.82 3.02
CA MET A 149 -0.04 9.50 2.57
C MET A 149 0.48 9.53 1.14
N ILE A 150 1.56 8.80 0.92
CA ILE A 150 2.16 8.58 -0.40
C ILE A 150 2.05 7.10 -0.76
N THR A 151 1.69 6.82 -1.98
CA THR A 151 1.66 5.46 -2.55
C THR A 151 1.88 5.50 -4.05
N ILE A 152 2.28 4.40 -4.66
CA ILE A 152 2.34 4.35 -6.12
C ILE A 152 0.90 4.47 -6.68
N ASN A 153 0.10 3.42 -6.53
CA ASN A 153 -1.30 3.40 -6.99
C ASN A 153 -2.19 2.44 -6.18
N SER A 154 -1.79 2.18 -4.93
CA SER A 154 -2.49 1.24 -4.04
C SER A 154 -3.91 1.70 -3.69
N THR A 155 -4.82 0.75 -3.55
CA THR A 155 -6.17 1.00 -3.02
C THR A 155 -6.18 1.56 -1.59
N THR A 156 -5.07 1.47 -0.86
CA THR A 156 -4.91 2.15 0.44
C THR A 156 -5.03 3.67 0.32
N GLY A 157 -4.74 4.25 -0.86
CA GLY A 157 -4.98 5.66 -1.15
C GLY A 157 -6.45 6.06 -1.02
N LEU A 158 -7.39 5.19 -1.41
CA LEU A 158 -8.82 5.43 -1.18
C LEU A 158 -9.18 5.48 0.31
N GLN A 159 -8.49 4.69 1.16
CA GLN A 159 -8.68 4.77 2.61
C GLN A 159 -8.16 6.10 3.17
N SER A 160 -7.04 6.60 2.64
CA SER A 160 -6.49 7.90 3.02
C SER A 160 -7.46 9.03 2.66
N ILE A 161 -7.98 9.04 1.43
CA ILE A 161 -8.99 10.00 0.96
C ILE A 161 -10.26 9.92 1.82
N TYR A 162 -10.74 8.70 2.13
CA TYR A 162 -11.88 8.49 3.03
C TYR A 162 -11.67 9.14 4.41
N HIS A 163 -10.46 9.04 4.96
CA HIS A 163 -10.08 9.70 6.21
C HIS A 163 -9.71 11.18 6.05
N ARG A 164 -9.98 11.78 4.89
CA ARG A 164 -9.72 13.19 4.56
C ARG A 164 -8.25 13.59 4.68
N LYS A 165 -7.34 12.64 4.50
CA LYS A 165 -5.91 12.93 4.53
C LYS A 165 -5.38 13.24 3.14
N PRO A 166 -4.51 14.24 3.01
CA PRO A 166 -3.77 14.49 1.78
C PRO A 166 -3.16 13.21 1.25
N THR A 167 -3.37 12.92 -0.02
CA THR A 167 -2.92 11.68 -0.65
C THR A 167 -2.17 11.99 -1.93
N LYS A 168 -0.93 11.54 -2.02
CA LYS A 168 -0.08 11.63 -3.21
C LYS A 168 0.03 10.27 -3.87
N THR A 169 -0.34 10.18 -5.14
CA THR A 169 -0.07 9.00 -5.97
C THR A 169 1.13 9.26 -6.87
N MET A 170 2.02 8.28 -6.94
CA MET A 170 3.21 8.33 -7.78
C MET A 170 3.06 7.47 -9.05
N GLY A 171 1.89 6.89 -9.25
CA GLY A 171 1.49 6.11 -10.42
C GLY A 171 0.06 6.43 -10.84
N ARG A 172 -0.40 5.76 -11.89
CA ARG A 172 -1.75 5.92 -12.46
C ARG A 172 -2.75 5.14 -11.63
N ALA A 173 -3.45 5.81 -10.73
CA ALA A 173 -4.56 5.26 -9.96
C ALA A 173 -5.89 5.78 -10.48
N ILE A 174 -6.96 4.97 -10.43
CA ILE A 174 -8.31 5.40 -10.88
C ILE A 174 -8.85 6.59 -10.09
N TYR A 175 -8.34 6.79 -8.88
CA TYR A 175 -8.69 7.90 -7.98
C TYR A 175 -7.67 9.05 -8.03
N ASN A 176 -6.67 8.99 -8.93
CA ASN A 176 -5.73 10.10 -9.12
C ASN A 176 -6.41 11.20 -9.95
N LEU A 177 -7.27 11.94 -9.29
CA LEU A 177 -8.09 13.01 -9.88
C LEU A 177 -7.89 14.30 -9.09
N GLU A 178 -7.97 15.42 -9.78
CA GLU A 178 -8.08 16.72 -9.13
C GLU A 178 -9.19 16.68 -8.08
N LYS A 179 -8.99 17.31 -6.94
CA LYS A 179 -9.85 17.28 -5.74
C LYS A 179 -9.85 15.97 -4.93
N LEU A 180 -9.32 14.87 -5.41
CA LEU A 180 -9.17 13.63 -4.63
C LEU A 180 -7.75 13.43 -4.13
N THR A 181 -6.77 13.67 -4.99
CA THR A 181 -5.35 13.52 -4.68
C THR A 181 -4.60 14.82 -4.91
N ASP A 182 -3.49 14.95 -4.25
CA ASP A 182 -2.59 16.07 -4.46
C ASP A 182 -1.93 15.96 -5.84
N GLN A 183 -2.10 16.99 -6.69
CA GLN A 183 -1.58 17.04 -8.05
C GLN A 183 -0.21 17.72 -8.17
N GLN A 184 0.27 18.33 -7.07
CA GLN A 184 1.56 19.00 -7.05
C GLN A 184 2.71 17.99 -7.21
N PRO A 185 3.92 18.41 -7.60
CA PRO A 185 5.12 17.58 -7.49
C PRO A 185 5.32 17.06 -6.06
N LEU A 186 5.97 15.90 -5.91
CA LEU A 186 6.24 15.32 -4.60
C LEU A 186 6.99 16.28 -3.66
N ASP A 187 7.89 17.07 -4.20
CA ASP A 187 8.68 18.06 -3.45
C ASP A 187 7.82 19.13 -2.77
N ALA A 188 6.75 19.56 -3.42
CA ALA A 188 5.81 20.53 -2.85
C ALA A 188 4.84 19.88 -1.83
N PHE A 189 4.53 18.61 -2.01
CA PHE A 189 3.63 17.87 -1.14
C PHE A 189 4.08 17.84 0.33
N TRP A 190 5.39 17.82 0.58
CA TRP A 190 5.92 17.81 1.94
C TRP A 190 5.62 19.07 2.75
N GLN A 191 5.47 20.21 2.08
CA GLN A 191 5.29 21.50 2.73
C GLN A 191 3.81 21.94 2.78
N GLN A 192 3.07 21.69 1.71
CA GLN A 192 1.68 22.14 1.57
C GLN A 192 0.80 21.04 0.97
N PRO A 193 0.61 19.92 1.67
CA PRO A 193 -0.21 18.82 1.16
C PRO A 193 -1.69 19.22 1.08
N THR A 194 -2.29 19.03 -0.10
CA THR A 194 -3.69 19.38 -0.37
C THR A 194 -4.64 18.27 0.10
N ALA A 195 -5.57 18.64 0.98
CA ALA A 195 -6.59 17.71 1.47
C ALA A 195 -7.66 17.42 0.38
N PRO A 196 -8.23 16.20 0.34
CA PRO A 196 -9.26 15.84 -0.62
C PRO A 196 -10.58 16.57 -0.33
N ASP A 197 -11.33 16.88 -1.40
CA ASP A 197 -12.71 17.32 -1.30
C ASP A 197 -13.61 16.12 -0.95
N HIS A 198 -14.15 16.13 0.27
CA HIS A 198 -14.96 15.03 0.78
C HIS A 198 -16.29 14.86 0.02
N ARG A 199 -16.89 15.94 -0.44
CA ARG A 199 -18.13 15.87 -1.23
C ARG A 199 -17.88 15.23 -2.58
N PHE A 200 -16.80 15.64 -3.23
CA PHE A 200 -16.38 15.03 -4.50
C PHE A 200 -16.03 13.55 -4.32
N TYR A 201 -15.37 13.19 -3.21
CA TYR A 201 -15.09 11.78 -2.89
C TYR A 201 -16.36 10.95 -2.74
N GLN A 202 -17.40 11.47 -2.09
CA GLN A 202 -18.67 10.76 -1.95
C GLN A 202 -19.31 10.49 -3.32
N GLN A 203 -19.37 11.50 -4.19
CA GLN A 203 -19.87 11.36 -5.55
C GLN A 203 -19.07 10.34 -6.37
N PHE A 204 -17.75 10.42 -6.29
CA PHE A 204 -16.87 9.46 -6.96
C PHE A 204 -17.08 8.03 -6.46
N ARG A 205 -17.21 7.84 -5.15
CA ARG A 205 -17.48 6.54 -4.55
C ARG A 205 -18.83 5.96 -4.97
N GLU A 206 -19.88 6.77 -4.96
CA GLU A 206 -21.20 6.37 -5.42
C GLU A 206 -21.17 5.94 -6.90
N TYR A 207 -20.54 6.75 -7.74
CA TYR A 207 -20.36 6.42 -9.15
C TYR A 207 -19.62 5.09 -9.35
N LEU A 208 -18.54 4.84 -8.64
CA LEU A 208 -17.83 3.57 -8.73
C LEU A 208 -18.70 2.39 -8.30
N ILE A 209 -19.44 2.52 -7.22
CA ILE A 209 -20.35 1.46 -6.74
C ILE A 209 -21.41 1.15 -7.80
N GLU A 210 -22.03 2.15 -8.35
CA GLU A 210 -23.11 1.98 -9.34
C GLU A 210 -22.61 1.42 -10.67
N GLN A 211 -21.44 1.86 -11.13
CA GLN A 211 -20.94 1.52 -12.47
C GLN A 211 -20.05 0.27 -12.51
N THR A 212 -19.40 -0.09 -11.41
CA THR A 212 -18.33 -1.10 -11.45
C THR A 212 -18.43 -2.19 -10.39
N GLN A 213 -19.32 -2.05 -9.40
CA GLN A 213 -19.40 -2.98 -8.28
C GLN A 213 -20.71 -3.77 -8.26
N LEU A 214 -20.59 -5.08 -8.09
CA LEU A 214 -21.71 -5.93 -7.73
C LEU A 214 -21.76 -6.04 -6.21
N ASN A 215 -22.93 -5.78 -5.61
CA ASN A 215 -23.10 -5.92 -4.17
C ASN A 215 -23.07 -7.40 -3.77
N GLY A 216 -21.95 -7.85 -3.25
CA GLY A 216 -21.78 -9.24 -2.86
C GLY A 216 -20.44 -9.50 -2.17
N SER A 217 -20.21 -10.77 -1.84
CA SER A 217 -18.96 -11.25 -1.24
C SER A 217 -18.46 -12.50 -1.93
N PHE A 218 -17.16 -12.60 -2.15
CA PHE A 218 -16.54 -13.82 -2.67
C PHE A 218 -16.65 -15.01 -1.69
N TYR A 219 -16.79 -14.76 -0.40
CA TYR A 219 -16.77 -15.75 0.68
C TYR A 219 -18.08 -15.85 1.46
N GLY A 220 -19.05 -14.97 1.18
CA GLY A 220 -20.32 -14.92 1.86
C GLY A 220 -21.53 -15.20 0.93
N LYS A 221 -22.74 -15.10 1.50
CA LYS A 221 -23.96 -15.12 0.70
C LYS A 221 -24.02 -13.85 -0.15
N SER A 222 -24.19 -14.02 -1.45
CA SER A 222 -24.44 -12.90 -2.36
C SER A 222 -25.92 -12.83 -2.69
N PRO A 223 -26.56 -11.66 -2.59
CA PRO A 223 -27.96 -11.52 -2.98
C PRO A 223 -28.19 -11.76 -4.48
N TRP A 224 -27.13 -11.75 -5.29
CA TRP A 224 -27.18 -11.91 -6.75
C TRP A 224 -26.95 -13.34 -7.23
N LYS A 225 -26.67 -14.29 -6.35
CA LYS A 225 -26.29 -15.66 -6.74
C LYS A 225 -27.42 -16.38 -7.47
N ASP A 226 -28.67 -16.06 -7.14
CA ASP A 226 -29.85 -16.74 -7.70
C ASP A 226 -30.35 -16.07 -8.99
N HIS A 227 -30.11 -14.78 -9.20
CA HIS A 227 -30.55 -14.07 -10.42
C HIS A 227 -29.56 -14.19 -11.58
N TYR A 228 -28.25 -14.13 -11.32
CA TYR A 228 -27.24 -14.12 -12.37
C TYR A 228 -27.05 -15.50 -13.04
N LEU A 229 -27.32 -16.60 -12.32
CA LEU A 229 -27.23 -17.95 -12.86
C LEU A 229 -28.48 -18.34 -13.66
N ALA A 230 -29.63 -17.74 -13.36
CA ALA A 230 -30.88 -18.03 -14.05
C ALA A 230 -30.94 -17.42 -15.46
N ASP A 231 -30.31 -16.26 -15.67
CA ASP A 231 -30.39 -15.52 -16.94
C ASP A 231 -29.29 -15.89 -17.95
N ASN A 232 -28.17 -16.49 -17.50
CA ASN A 232 -27.02 -16.83 -18.35
C ASN A 232 -26.89 -18.33 -18.66
N LEU A 233 -27.83 -19.16 -18.22
CA LEU A 233 -27.88 -20.62 -18.53
C LEU A 233 -29.07 -20.98 -19.43
N LYS A 234 -29.70 -20.03 -20.07
CA LYS A 234 -30.63 -20.19 -21.19
C LYS A 234 -29.94 -19.72 -22.48
#